data_c101ba37549c1e4554c43b80476e85a9
#
_entry.id   c101ba37549c1e4554c43b80476e85a9
#
_cell.length_a   1.000
_cell.length_b   1.000
_cell.length_c   1.000
_cell.angle_alpha   90.00
_cell.angle_beta   90.00
_cell.angle_gamma   90.00
#
_symmetry.space_group_name_H-M   'P 1'
#
loop_
_entity.id
_entity.type
_entity.pdbx_description
1 polymer ?
#
loop_
_entity_poly.entity_id
_entity_poly.type
_entity_poly.pdbx_seq_one_letter_code
_entity_poly.pdbx_strand_id
1 'polypeptide(L)'
;MSVDVKGILQEKEDRKEEERKSDEYVDRRTDEWKSPEIDKLAGALAKAQSELEGAKKESVNPFFKSSYADLHAVIKAAFPFLSKNGLSVSQGNEIVPGAVCVTTLLMHSSGQWLRSKVKLPLSKVDAQGVGAAITYGRRYGLSAIAGIAQFDDDANSIRK
;
A
#
# COMPACT_ATOMS: atom_id res chain seq x y z
N MET A 1 30.15 -11.47 -37.83
CA MET A 1 29.37 -10.49 -37.03
C MET A 1 30.05 -10.39 -35.67
N SER A 2 30.70 -9.29 -35.40
CA SER A 2 31.35 -9.04 -34.10
C SER A 2 30.26 -8.55 -33.15
N VAL A 3 30.04 -9.27 -32.06
CA VAL A 3 29.10 -8.85 -31.00
C VAL A 3 29.75 -7.69 -30.22
N ASP A 4 29.09 -6.58 -30.13
CA ASP A 4 29.58 -5.44 -29.34
C ASP A 4 29.42 -5.70 -27.82
N VAL A 5 30.41 -6.43 -27.29
CA VAL A 5 30.50 -6.81 -25.89
C VAL A 5 30.60 -5.57 -24.97
N LYS A 6 31.22 -4.46 -25.43
CA LYS A 6 31.37 -3.24 -24.66
C LYS A 6 30.04 -2.52 -24.48
N GLY A 7 29.20 -2.45 -25.53
CA GLY A 7 27.85 -1.87 -25.44
C GLY A 7 26.95 -2.62 -24.47
N ILE A 8 27.01 -3.98 -24.51
CA ILE A 8 26.21 -4.83 -23.60
C ILE A 8 26.64 -4.67 -22.13
N LEU A 9 27.94 -4.52 -21.87
CA LEU A 9 28.43 -4.31 -20.51
C LEU A 9 28.03 -2.94 -19.97
N GLN A 10 28.10 -1.90 -20.81
CA GLN A 10 27.69 -0.56 -20.44
C GLN A 10 26.18 -0.50 -20.13
N GLU A 11 25.33 -1.08 -20.95
CA GLU A 11 23.88 -1.15 -20.67
C GLU A 11 23.56 -1.89 -19.35
N LYS A 12 24.33 -2.91 -19.00
CA LYS A 12 24.18 -3.62 -17.72
C LYS A 12 24.63 -2.79 -16.52
N GLU A 13 25.67 -1.99 -16.66
CA GLU A 13 26.13 -1.08 -15.62
C GLU A 13 25.17 0.09 -15.43
N ASP A 14 24.69 0.68 -16.51
CA ASP A 14 23.69 1.76 -16.48
C ASP A 14 22.38 1.29 -15.82
N ARG A 15 21.93 0.06 -16.15
CA ARG A 15 20.73 -0.54 -15.51
C ARG A 15 20.93 -0.79 -14.02
N LYS A 16 22.11 -1.29 -13.61
CA LYS A 16 22.44 -1.48 -12.19
C LYS A 16 22.53 -0.15 -11.44
N GLU A 17 22.98 0.90 -12.10
CA GLU A 17 23.06 2.22 -11.51
C GLU A 17 21.68 2.88 -11.40
N GLU A 18 20.79 2.64 -12.37
CA GLU A 18 19.37 3.03 -12.27
C GLU A 18 18.62 2.26 -11.17
N GLU A 19 18.83 0.96 -11.06
CA GLU A 19 18.29 0.15 -9.96
C GLU A 19 18.81 0.65 -8.60
N ARG A 20 20.10 0.95 -8.49
CA ARG A 20 20.69 1.50 -7.26
C ARG A 20 20.16 2.88 -6.92
N LYS A 21 19.97 3.77 -7.91
CA LYS A 21 19.34 5.09 -7.72
C LYS A 21 17.86 4.98 -7.36
N SER A 22 17.15 3.97 -7.87
CA SER A 22 15.75 3.70 -7.50
C SER A 22 15.63 3.19 -6.05
N ASP A 23 16.62 2.46 -5.56
CA ASP A 23 16.67 2.00 -4.17
C ASP A 23 17.19 3.09 -3.20
N GLU A 24 17.99 4.04 -3.70
CA GLU A 24 18.52 5.18 -2.93
C GLU A 24 17.51 6.35 -2.84
N TYR A 25 16.41 6.32 -3.60
CA TYR A 25 15.29 7.24 -3.44
C TYR A 25 14.46 6.88 -2.19
N VAL A 26 15.14 6.70 -1.09
CA VAL A 26 14.55 6.82 0.24
C VAL A 26 14.59 8.32 0.55
N ASP A 27 13.42 8.94 0.57
CA ASP A 27 13.29 10.33 1.02
C ASP A 27 13.80 10.43 2.46
N ARG A 28 15.08 10.76 2.62
CA ARG A 28 15.77 10.88 3.91
C ARG A 28 15.16 11.98 4.80
N ARG A 29 14.23 12.78 4.28
CA ARG A 29 13.57 13.85 5.00
C ARG A 29 12.43 13.40 5.89
N THR A 30 11.99 12.13 5.80
CA THR A 30 10.88 11.63 6.62
C THR A 30 10.97 10.13 6.88
N ASP A 31 12.00 9.68 7.58
CA ASP A 31 12.07 8.31 8.12
C ASP A 31 11.12 8.09 9.32
N GLU A 32 10.47 9.15 9.76
CA GLU A 32 9.49 9.08 10.84
C GLU A 32 8.24 8.35 10.36
N TRP A 33 7.96 7.20 10.97
CA TRP A 33 6.76 6.40 10.68
C TRP A 33 5.60 6.72 11.66
N LYS A 34 5.85 7.52 12.68
CA LYS A 34 4.88 7.96 13.68
C LYS A 34 5.23 9.33 14.24
N SER A 35 4.22 10.02 14.81
CA SER A 35 4.46 11.19 15.68
C SER A 35 5.24 10.80 16.94
N PRO A 36 5.92 11.74 17.60
CA PRO A 36 6.68 11.48 18.84
C PRO A 36 5.85 10.75 19.89
N GLU A 37 4.61 11.15 20.06
CA GLU A 37 3.61 10.50 20.94
C GLU A 37 2.52 9.86 20.11
N ILE A 38 1.97 8.73 20.57
CA ILE A 38 0.89 7.96 19.90
C ILE A 38 -0.17 7.44 20.86
N ASP A 39 -0.11 7.80 22.13
CA ASP A 39 -1.00 7.28 23.18
C ASP A 39 -2.48 7.51 22.87
N LYS A 40 -2.87 8.73 22.44
CA LYS A 40 -4.23 9.07 22.07
C LYS A 40 -4.68 8.35 20.79
N LEU A 41 -3.80 8.34 19.80
CA LEU A 41 -4.06 7.60 18.54
C LEU A 41 -4.21 6.10 18.81
N ALA A 42 -3.33 5.51 19.61
CA ALA A 42 -3.37 4.09 19.94
C ALA A 42 -4.67 3.73 20.68
N GLY A 43 -5.07 4.55 21.65
CA GLY A 43 -6.34 4.36 22.36
C GLY A 43 -7.57 4.48 21.45
N ALA A 44 -7.57 5.45 20.54
CA ALA A 44 -8.64 5.64 19.55
C ALA A 44 -8.69 4.48 18.55
N LEU A 45 -7.52 4.02 18.08
CA LEU A 45 -7.43 2.90 17.15
C LEU A 45 -7.90 1.59 17.77
N ALA A 46 -7.52 1.31 19.03
CA ALA A 46 -7.99 0.13 19.76
C ALA A 46 -9.52 0.11 19.91
N LYS A 47 -10.14 1.25 20.18
CA LYS A 47 -11.61 1.38 20.22
C LYS A 47 -12.23 1.14 18.84
N ALA A 48 -11.70 1.77 17.80
CA ALA A 48 -12.17 1.56 16.44
C ALA A 48 -12.07 0.08 16.04
N GLN A 49 -10.95 -0.58 16.33
CA GLN A 49 -10.72 -1.98 16.02
C GLN A 49 -11.65 -2.94 16.75
N SER A 50 -12.08 -2.62 17.96
CA SER A 50 -13.06 -3.45 18.71
C SER A 50 -14.45 -3.45 18.08
N GLU A 51 -14.76 -2.46 17.22
CA GLU A 51 -16.03 -2.32 16.53
C GLU A 51 -15.94 -2.72 15.04
N LEU A 52 -14.71 -2.88 14.49
CA LEU A 52 -14.49 -3.24 13.09
C LEU A 52 -15.01 -4.66 12.81
N GLU A 53 -16.00 -4.73 11.93
CA GLU A 53 -16.35 -5.99 11.27
C GLU A 53 -15.44 -6.15 10.04
N GLY A 54 -15.00 -7.38 9.75
CA GLY A 54 -14.15 -7.65 8.57
C GLY A 54 -14.82 -7.19 7.27
N ALA A 55 -14.01 -6.74 6.30
CA ALA A 55 -14.54 -6.31 5.01
C ALA A 55 -15.16 -7.49 4.25
N LYS A 56 -16.44 -7.36 3.84
CA LYS A 56 -17.16 -8.39 3.08
C LYS A 56 -16.56 -8.53 1.68
N LYS A 57 -16.41 -9.78 1.25
CA LYS A 57 -15.97 -10.12 -0.11
C LYS A 57 -17.16 -9.99 -1.07
N GLU A 58 -17.29 -8.88 -1.77
CA GLU A 58 -18.36 -8.68 -2.76
C GLU A 58 -17.83 -8.68 -4.20
N SER A 59 -16.51 -8.62 -4.38
CA SER A 59 -15.88 -8.58 -5.71
C SER A 59 -15.27 -9.94 -6.08
N VAL A 60 -15.47 -10.36 -7.32
CA VAL A 60 -14.91 -11.61 -7.87
C VAL A 60 -13.79 -11.27 -8.85
N ASN A 61 -12.61 -11.86 -8.64
CA ASN A 61 -11.54 -11.78 -9.62
C ASN A 61 -11.86 -12.71 -10.81
N PRO A 62 -12.08 -12.17 -12.03
CA PRO A 62 -12.47 -12.98 -13.18
C PRO A 62 -11.39 -13.97 -13.63
N PHE A 63 -10.10 -13.72 -13.30
CA PHE A 63 -8.98 -14.58 -13.69
C PHE A 63 -8.75 -15.74 -12.71
N PHE A 64 -8.91 -15.50 -11.40
CA PHE A 64 -8.62 -16.51 -10.37
C PHE A 64 -9.88 -17.10 -9.72
N LYS A 65 -11.08 -16.64 -10.10
CA LYS A 65 -12.36 -17.04 -9.49
C LYS A 65 -12.39 -16.92 -7.96
N SER A 66 -11.49 -16.11 -7.39
CA SER A 66 -11.43 -15.82 -5.96
C SER A 66 -12.20 -14.53 -5.67
N SER A 67 -12.94 -14.52 -4.56
CA SER A 67 -13.60 -13.32 -4.09
C SER A 67 -12.64 -12.52 -3.20
N TYR A 68 -12.61 -11.21 -3.35
CA TYR A 68 -11.79 -10.31 -2.54
C TYR A 68 -12.58 -9.07 -2.14
N ALA A 69 -12.20 -8.44 -1.02
CA ALA A 69 -12.72 -7.14 -0.65
C ALA A 69 -12.02 -6.06 -1.49
N ASP A 70 -12.75 -5.37 -2.34
CA ASP A 70 -12.21 -4.25 -3.11
C ASP A 70 -11.95 -3.02 -2.22
N LEU A 71 -11.34 -1.97 -2.78
CA LEU A 71 -11.04 -0.76 -2.05
C LEU A 71 -12.30 -0.11 -1.45
N HIS A 72 -13.43 -0.16 -2.16
CA HIS A 72 -14.69 0.41 -1.68
C HIS A 72 -15.20 -0.34 -0.44
N ALA A 73 -15.17 -1.67 -0.46
CA ALA A 73 -15.57 -2.51 0.66
C ALA A 73 -14.69 -2.24 1.90
N VAL A 74 -13.36 -2.09 1.72
CA VAL A 74 -12.45 -1.76 2.82
C VAL A 74 -12.72 -0.36 3.38
N ILE A 75 -12.94 0.64 2.53
CA ILE A 75 -13.29 2.01 2.97
C ILE A 75 -14.61 1.98 3.76
N LYS A 76 -15.64 1.31 3.24
CA LYS A 76 -16.95 1.20 3.88
C LYS A 76 -16.89 0.50 5.24
N ALA A 77 -16.02 -0.51 5.38
CA ALA A 77 -15.82 -1.22 6.64
C ALA A 77 -15.02 -0.38 7.66
N ALA A 78 -14.04 0.44 7.21
CA ALA A 78 -13.13 1.15 8.09
C ALA A 78 -13.64 2.51 8.55
N PHE A 79 -14.05 3.36 7.61
CA PHE A 79 -14.23 4.79 7.84
C PHE A 79 -15.27 5.16 8.89
N PRO A 80 -16.43 4.51 8.98
CA PRO A 80 -17.41 4.84 10.02
C PRO A 80 -16.84 4.70 11.43
N PHE A 81 -16.10 3.63 11.68
CA PHE A 81 -15.53 3.34 12.99
C PHE A 81 -14.29 4.19 13.29
N LEU A 82 -13.44 4.43 12.29
CA LEU A 82 -12.30 5.34 12.43
C LEU A 82 -12.80 6.76 12.76
N SER A 83 -13.72 7.29 11.96
CA SER A 83 -14.25 8.65 12.13
C SER A 83 -14.96 8.84 13.47
N LYS A 84 -15.75 7.86 13.92
CA LYS A 84 -16.42 7.86 15.23
C LYS A 84 -15.43 8.01 16.38
N ASN A 85 -14.21 7.48 16.21
CA ASN A 85 -13.14 7.54 17.21
C ASN A 85 -12.10 8.66 16.96
N GLY A 86 -12.45 9.68 16.17
CA GLY A 86 -11.59 10.83 15.91
C GLY A 86 -10.36 10.53 15.04
N LEU A 87 -10.40 9.42 14.28
CA LEU A 87 -9.36 9.02 13.36
C LEU A 87 -9.75 9.34 11.91
N SER A 88 -8.77 9.76 11.12
CA SER A 88 -8.91 9.99 9.69
C SER A 88 -7.74 9.38 8.92
N VAL A 89 -7.98 9.04 7.64
CA VAL A 89 -6.95 8.47 6.76
C VAL A 89 -6.77 9.36 5.54
N SER A 90 -5.53 9.69 5.24
CA SER A 90 -5.11 10.29 3.98
C SER A 90 -4.18 9.35 3.23
N GLN A 91 -4.33 9.26 1.91
CA GLN A 91 -3.47 8.44 1.06
C GLN A 91 -2.96 9.24 -0.13
N GLY A 92 -1.66 9.39 -0.21
CA GLY A 92 -0.95 9.95 -1.35
C GLY A 92 -0.24 8.86 -2.14
N ASN A 93 0.07 9.16 -3.40
CA ASN A 93 0.87 8.27 -4.25
C ASN A 93 1.98 9.05 -4.96
N GLU A 94 3.06 8.35 -5.21
CA GLU A 94 4.21 8.81 -5.98
C GLU A 94 4.56 7.76 -7.03
N ILE A 95 4.81 8.21 -8.25
CA ILE A 95 5.26 7.34 -9.34
C ILE A 95 6.78 7.41 -9.38
N VAL A 96 7.42 6.24 -9.23
CA VAL A 96 8.87 6.07 -9.31
C VAL A 96 9.20 5.13 -10.48
N PRO A 97 10.45 5.05 -10.94
CA PRO A 97 10.82 4.14 -12.02
C PRO A 97 10.33 2.70 -11.75
N GLY A 98 9.49 2.18 -12.64
CA GLY A 98 8.96 0.81 -12.58
C GLY A 98 7.98 0.50 -11.44
N ALA A 99 7.59 1.48 -10.62
CA ALA A 99 6.72 1.22 -9.47
C ALA A 99 5.83 2.43 -9.08
N VAL A 100 4.84 2.17 -8.24
CA VAL A 100 4.06 3.18 -7.52
C VAL A 100 4.30 3.01 -6.02
N CYS A 101 4.62 4.08 -5.34
CA CYS A 101 4.66 4.14 -3.88
C CYS A 101 3.36 4.77 -3.37
N VAL A 102 2.63 4.07 -2.52
CA VAL A 102 1.45 4.61 -1.84
C VAL A 102 1.78 4.83 -0.38
N THR A 103 1.63 6.06 0.07
CA THR A 103 1.77 6.44 1.48
C THR A 103 0.39 6.53 2.10
N THR A 104 0.18 5.83 3.20
CA THR A 104 -1.04 5.89 4.00
C THR A 104 -0.70 6.57 5.32
N LEU A 105 -1.46 7.60 5.67
CA LEU A 105 -1.34 8.36 6.90
C LEU A 105 -2.62 8.20 7.70
N LEU A 106 -2.54 7.60 8.90
CA LEU A 106 -3.59 7.55 9.89
C LEU A 106 -3.37 8.69 10.88
N MET A 107 -4.35 9.55 11.05
CA MET A 107 -4.26 10.75 11.86
C MET A 107 -5.36 10.75 12.93
N HIS A 108 -5.01 11.20 14.13
CA HIS A 108 -5.95 11.44 15.22
C HIS A 108 -6.19 12.94 15.41
N SER A 109 -7.36 13.30 15.91
CA SER A 109 -7.76 14.70 16.17
C SER A 109 -6.83 15.47 17.12
N SER A 110 -5.97 14.78 17.87
CA SER A 110 -4.91 15.40 18.70
C SER A 110 -3.68 15.85 17.94
N GLY A 111 -3.58 15.57 16.63
CA GLY A 111 -2.39 15.79 15.83
C GLY A 111 -1.41 14.60 15.79
N GLN A 112 -1.68 13.53 16.55
CA GLN A 112 -0.87 12.30 16.50
C GLN A 112 -1.15 11.54 15.21
N TRP A 113 -0.12 10.85 14.68
CA TRP A 113 -0.23 10.16 13.41
C TRP A 113 0.68 8.93 13.31
N LEU A 114 0.27 7.99 12.46
CA LEU A 114 1.06 6.85 11.97
C LEU A 114 1.14 6.91 10.45
N ARG A 115 2.26 6.49 9.89
CA ARG A 115 2.50 6.41 8.45
C ARG A 115 2.99 5.03 8.05
N SER A 116 2.48 4.54 6.94
CA SER A 116 3.01 3.37 6.25
C SER A 116 3.21 3.67 4.77
N LYS A 117 4.16 2.98 4.13
CA LYS A 117 4.41 3.06 2.70
C LYS A 117 4.34 1.66 2.09
N VAL A 118 3.71 1.55 0.93
CA VAL A 118 3.67 0.33 0.12
C VAL A 118 4.23 0.67 -1.26
N LYS A 119 5.27 -0.05 -1.69
CA LYS A 119 5.84 0.03 -3.04
C LYS A 119 5.31 -1.14 -3.86
N LEU A 120 4.69 -0.86 -4.98
CA LEU A 120 4.08 -1.85 -5.88
C LEU A 120 4.74 -1.76 -7.26
N PRO A 121 5.31 -2.85 -7.77
CA PRO A 121 5.84 -2.87 -9.12
C PRO A 121 4.72 -2.67 -10.13
N LEU A 122 5.01 -1.95 -11.23
CA LEU A 122 4.08 -1.81 -12.34
C LEU A 122 4.11 -3.09 -13.19
N SER A 123 2.95 -3.70 -13.39
CA SER A 123 2.79 -4.79 -14.36
C SER A 123 2.83 -4.30 -15.81
N LYS A 124 2.41 -3.04 -16.02
CA LYS A 124 2.47 -2.31 -17.30
C LYS A 124 2.82 -0.86 -17.03
N VAL A 125 3.66 -0.27 -17.87
CA VAL A 125 4.07 1.14 -17.77
C VAL A 125 3.11 1.98 -18.64
N ASP A 126 1.84 1.96 -18.27
CA ASP A 126 0.77 2.74 -18.90
C ASP A 126 -0.20 3.28 -17.83
N ALA A 127 -1.12 4.13 -18.24
CA ALA A 127 -2.08 4.73 -17.31
C ALA A 127 -2.96 3.69 -16.59
N GLN A 128 -3.28 2.56 -17.25
CA GLN A 128 -4.07 1.48 -16.66
C GLN A 128 -3.26 0.73 -15.58
N GLY A 129 -1.99 0.41 -15.87
CA GLY A 129 -1.09 -0.24 -14.90
C GLY A 129 -0.83 0.62 -13.67
N VAL A 130 -0.61 1.93 -13.88
CA VAL A 130 -0.46 2.91 -12.79
C VAL A 130 -1.75 2.99 -11.96
N GLY A 131 -2.92 3.12 -12.59
CA GLY A 131 -4.21 3.19 -11.89
C GLY A 131 -4.52 1.93 -11.08
N ALA A 132 -4.22 0.75 -11.63
CA ALA A 132 -4.35 -0.51 -10.93
C ALA A 132 -3.42 -0.56 -9.70
N ALA A 133 -2.13 -0.25 -9.85
CA ALA A 133 -1.16 -0.24 -8.76
C ALA A 133 -1.56 0.74 -7.63
N ILE A 134 -2.04 1.93 -7.97
CA ILE A 134 -2.56 2.90 -6.98
C ILE A 134 -3.74 2.29 -6.21
N THR A 135 -4.70 1.67 -6.89
CA THR A 135 -5.88 1.06 -6.27
C THR A 135 -5.50 -0.07 -5.32
N TYR A 136 -4.59 -0.96 -5.74
CA TYR A 136 -4.05 -2.02 -4.89
C TYR A 136 -3.29 -1.46 -3.68
N GLY A 137 -2.42 -0.47 -3.89
CA GLY A 137 -1.63 0.14 -2.82
C GLY A 137 -2.50 0.83 -1.77
N ARG A 138 -3.55 1.53 -2.20
CA ARG A 138 -4.51 2.15 -1.30
C ARG A 138 -5.27 1.12 -0.47
N ARG A 139 -5.72 0.04 -1.10
CA ARG A 139 -6.41 -1.06 -0.42
C ARG A 139 -5.52 -1.70 0.63
N TYR A 140 -4.30 -2.10 0.26
CA TYR A 140 -3.36 -2.73 1.18
C TYR A 140 -2.92 -1.80 2.30
N GLY A 141 -2.59 -0.56 1.98
CA GLY A 141 -2.19 0.44 2.98
C GLY A 141 -3.28 0.73 4.01
N LEU A 142 -4.53 0.89 3.56
CA LEU A 142 -5.67 1.11 4.45
C LEU A 142 -5.94 -0.10 5.33
N SER A 143 -5.99 -1.31 4.75
CA SER A 143 -6.23 -2.54 5.51
C SER A 143 -5.15 -2.77 6.55
N ALA A 144 -3.89 -2.60 6.19
CA ALA A 144 -2.75 -2.80 7.09
C ALA A 144 -2.76 -1.82 8.25
N ILE A 145 -2.94 -0.51 7.99
CA ILE A 145 -2.86 0.52 9.03
C ILE A 145 -4.06 0.51 9.98
N ALA A 146 -5.23 0.09 9.48
CA ALA A 146 -6.44 -0.04 10.29
C ALA A 146 -6.59 -1.41 10.98
N GLY A 147 -5.76 -2.40 10.61
CA GLY A 147 -5.84 -3.76 11.15
C GLY A 147 -7.05 -4.55 10.61
N ILE A 148 -7.52 -4.25 9.40
CA ILE A 148 -8.64 -4.96 8.78
C ILE A 148 -8.13 -6.23 8.12
N ALA A 149 -8.63 -7.38 8.56
CA ALA A 149 -8.40 -8.64 7.88
C ALA A 149 -9.09 -8.61 6.51
N GLN A 150 -8.29 -8.73 5.45
CA GLN A 150 -8.80 -9.09 4.15
C GLN A 150 -8.92 -10.61 4.14
N PHE A 151 -10.13 -11.12 4.03
CA PHE A 151 -10.34 -12.55 3.78
C PHE A 151 -10.00 -12.86 2.31
N ASP A 152 -8.74 -12.68 1.93
CA ASP A 152 -8.23 -13.28 0.72
C ASP A 152 -7.98 -14.75 1.06
N ASP A 153 -8.68 -15.63 0.38
CA ASP A 153 -8.62 -17.08 0.58
C ASP A 153 -7.34 -17.69 -0.02
N ASP A 154 -6.25 -16.91 -0.02
CA ASP A 154 -4.94 -17.32 -0.56
C ASP A 154 -4.34 -18.50 0.23
N ALA A 155 -4.81 -18.74 1.46
CA ALA A 155 -4.42 -19.89 2.25
C ALA A 155 -5.00 -21.23 1.74
N ASN A 156 -6.08 -21.21 0.96
CA ASN A 156 -6.66 -22.43 0.40
C ASN A 156 -6.07 -22.85 -0.96
N SER A 157 -5.37 -21.96 -1.67
CA SER A 157 -4.71 -22.28 -2.95
C SER A 157 -3.37 -23.02 -2.77
N ILE A 158 -2.81 -23.05 -1.55
CA ILE A 158 -1.51 -23.70 -1.24
C ILE A 158 -1.70 -25.14 -0.76
N ARG A 159 -2.95 -25.62 -0.59
CA ARG A 159 -3.27 -26.98 -0.15
C ARG A 159 -3.78 -27.86 -1.30
N LYS A 160 -3.03 -27.90 -2.41
CA LYS A 160 -3.19 -28.98 -3.40
C LYS A 160 -1.81 -29.41 -3.88
#